data_adc0d9dc761985a4fa26d42ae2dc4f74
#
_entry.id   adc0d9dc761985a4fa26d42ae2dc4f74
#
_cell.length_a   1.000
_cell.length_b   1.000
_cell.length_c   1.000
_cell.angle_alpha   90.00
_cell.angle_beta   90.00
_cell.angle_gamma   90.00
#
_symmetry.space_group_name_H-M   'P 1'
#
loop_
_entity.id
_entity.type
_entity.pdbx_description
1 polymer ?
#
loop_
_entity_poly.entity_id
_entity_poly.type
_entity_poly.pdbx_seq_one_letter_code
_entity_poly.pdbx_strand_id
1 'polypeptide(L)'
;PDERKNIASLVEAFGESETLQEAANLLIVAGTREDIRDLDSGAKSVLTELLLLIDSHDLHGKVALPKHHRPDEVPEIYRMAVTSGGVFINPALTEPFGLTLLEAAASGLPLVATENGGPVDIIANCQNGLLVDPLDKPAIAEALLKLLKDRDAWNEASRNGIRGVRQHYTWKAHARQYLDKLPKLRREHHRLDTSGKPPPEIRYRDRALFTDLDQNLLGDPKVLPRFADLMRTHQKRVVFGVATGRRFDSALAVMRKHGIPAPDVLISSLGTRIHYGRSLIEDRQWANHIDHEWNRDRCREVISGLPGLKLQPRTMQSRHKLSWYYDPSKAPPLDEIVDQLHQAELTANATVAFGQFLDVVPTRASKGQALRYVALRFDIPLERTLVAGGSGADEDMMRGNTLAVVVANRHHEEL
;
A
#
# COMPACT_ATOMS: atom_id res chain seq x y z
N PRO A 1 18.78 -17.71 9.60
CA PRO A 1 19.03 -17.95 8.16
C PRO A 1 17.72 -18.18 7.42
N ASP A 2 17.68 -17.77 6.14
CA ASP A 2 16.50 -17.81 5.28
C ASP A 2 16.97 -18.30 3.90
N GLU A 3 16.27 -19.26 3.32
CA GLU A 3 16.58 -19.85 2.01
C GLU A 3 16.71 -18.79 0.91
N ARG A 4 15.89 -17.73 0.94
CA ARG A 4 15.95 -16.61 -0.01
C ARG A 4 17.27 -15.86 0.00
N LYS A 5 18.05 -15.94 1.08
CA LYS A 5 19.39 -15.35 1.16
C LYS A 5 20.45 -16.15 0.39
N ASN A 6 20.11 -17.37 -0.05
CA ASN A 6 20.86 -18.19 -0.99
C ASN A 6 22.35 -18.36 -0.60
N ILE A 7 22.61 -18.52 0.69
CA ILE A 7 23.98 -18.66 1.21
C ILE A 7 24.61 -19.98 0.74
N ALA A 8 23.79 -21.00 0.48
CA ALA A 8 24.25 -22.28 -0.03
C ALA A 8 25.02 -22.13 -1.35
N SER A 9 24.45 -21.40 -2.34
CA SER A 9 25.15 -21.16 -3.60
C SER A 9 26.48 -20.42 -3.45
N LEU A 10 26.60 -19.53 -2.43
CA LEU A 10 27.88 -18.90 -2.11
C LEU A 10 28.90 -19.90 -1.58
N VAL A 11 28.50 -20.79 -0.65
CA VAL A 11 29.39 -21.81 -0.09
C VAL A 11 29.84 -22.79 -1.15
N GLU A 12 28.95 -23.18 -2.08
CA GLU A 12 29.29 -24.01 -3.23
C GLU A 12 30.26 -23.29 -4.17
N ALA A 13 29.98 -22.03 -4.54
CA ALA A 13 30.87 -21.22 -5.39
C ALA A 13 32.29 -21.08 -4.76
N PHE A 14 32.35 -20.92 -3.43
CA PHE A 14 33.60 -20.88 -2.69
C PHE A 14 34.29 -22.24 -2.66
N GLY A 15 33.52 -23.31 -2.42
CA GLY A 15 34.05 -24.71 -2.38
C GLY A 15 34.54 -25.23 -3.70
N GLU A 16 33.93 -24.85 -4.83
CA GLU A 16 34.31 -25.25 -6.18
C GLU A 16 35.52 -24.46 -6.73
N SER A 17 35.95 -23.37 -6.07
CA SER A 17 37.02 -22.48 -6.53
C SER A 17 38.27 -22.49 -5.64
N GLU A 18 39.24 -23.35 -5.90
CA GLU A 18 40.53 -23.38 -5.16
C GLU A 18 41.20 -21.99 -5.11
N THR A 19 41.17 -21.26 -6.24
CA THR A 19 41.75 -19.89 -6.32
C THR A 19 41.07 -18.92 -5.37
N LEU A 20 39.76 -19.04 -5.13
CA LEU A 20 39.05 -18.19 -4.20
C LEU A 20 39.36 -18.57 -2.74
N GLN A 21 39.52 -19.89 -2.45
CA GLN A 21 39.93 -20.39 -1.15
C GLN A 21 41.35 -19.99 -0.77
N GLU A 22 42.24 -19.83 -1.76
CA GLU A 22 43.59 -19.29 -1.54
C GLU A 22 43.60 -17.78 -1.29
N ALA A 23 42.66 -17.04 -1.93
CA ALA A 23 42.60 -15.59 -1.86
C ALA A 23 41.90 -15.05 -0.59
N ALA A 24 40.96 -15.80 -0.02
CA ALA A 24 40.12 -15.34 1.08
C ALA A 24 39.62 -16.46 1.99
N ASN A 25 39.14 -16.06 3.17
CA ASN A 25 38.28 -16.88 4.02
C ASN A 25 36.84 -16.33 3.98
N LEU A 26 35.85 -17.18 4.19
CA LEU A 26 34.43 -16.82 4.18
C LEU A 26 33.89 -16.68 5.61
N LEU A 27 33.34 -15.50 5.94
CA LEU A 27 32.61 -15.28 7.19
C LEU A 27 31.12 -15.12 6.92
N ILE A 28 30.32 -16.01 7.47
CA ILE A 28 28.85 -16.04 7.33
C ILE A 28 28.21 -15.63 8.65
N VAL A 29 27.59 -14.45 8.69
CA VAL A 29 26.83 -13.96 9.84
C VAL A 29 25.34 -14.23 9.61
N ALA A 30 24.84 -15.36 10.13
CA ALA A 30 23.51 -15.87 9.82
C ALA A 30 22.59 -15.96 11.07
N GLY A 31 22.44 -14.84 11.79
CA GLY A 31 21.63 -14.75 12.99
C GLY A 31 22.32 -15.34 14.23
N THR A 32 21.56 -15.46 15.34
CA THR A 32 22.03 -16.02 16.60
C THR A 32 21.32 -17.32 16.91
N ARG A 33 22.03 -18.29 17.51
CA ARG A 33 21.47 -19.58 17.89
C ARG A 33 22.23 -20.20 19.08
N GLU A 34 21.54 -20.90 19.93
CA GLU A 34 22.16 -21.78 20.93
C GLU A 34 22.42 -23.17 20.33
N ASP A 35 21.38 -23.77 19.75
CA ASP A 35 21.46 -25.07 19.10
C ASP A 35 20.64 -25.05 17.80
N ILE A 36 21.14 -25.70 16.75
CA ILE A 36 20.45 -25.83 15.46
C ILE A 36 19.14 -26.60 15.61
N ARG A 37 19.07 -27.53 16.55
CA ARG A 37 17.87 -28.35 16.79
C ARG A 37 16.69 -27.55 17.29
N ASP A 38 16.92 -26.40 17.92
CA ASP A 38 15.92 -25.53 18.53
C ASP A 38 15.37 -24.48 17.52
N LEU A 39 15.94 -24.41 16.35
CA LEU A 39 15.50 -23.49 15.28
C LEU A 39 14.20 -23.99 14.61
N ASP A 40 13.45 -23.06 14.02
CA ASP A 40 12.36 -23.41 13.13
C ASP A 40 12.84 -24.27 11.94
N SER A 41 11.90 -24.96 11.29
CA SER A 41 12.23 -25.95 10.25
C SER A 41 13.01 -25.36 9.08
N GLY A 42 12.70 -24.12 8.66
CA GLY A 42 13.37 -23.45 7.55
C GLY A 42 14.81 -23.07 7.90
N ALA A 43 15.02 -22.37 9.01
CA ALA A 43 16.35 -21.99 9.47
C ALA A 43 17.24 -23.20 9.77
N LYS A 44 16.65 -24.28 10.32
CA LYS A 44 17.33 -25.54 10.59
C LYS A 44 17.78 -26.22 9.30
N SER A 45 16.93 -26.27 8.28
CA SER A 45 17.27 -26.84 6.97
C SER A 45 18.46 -26.12 6.35
N VAL A 46 18.40 -24.78 6.27
CA VAL A 46 19.48 -23.95 5.70
C VAL A 46 20.81 -24.16 6.44
N LEU A 47 20.81 -24.11 7.77
CA LEU A 47 22.06 -24.31 8.54
C LEU A 47 22.61 -25.71 8.40
N THR A 48 21.75 -26.73 8.36
CA THR A 48 22.17 -28.11 8.16
C THR A 48 22.82 -28.26 6.79
N GLU A 49 22.22 -27.71 5.74
CA GLU A 49 22.78 -27.69 4.39
C GLU A 49 24.15 -27.01 4.34
N LEU A 50 24.29 -25.84 4.96
CA LEU A 50 25.57 -25.13 5.02
C LEU A 50 26.68 -25.98 5.68
N LEU A 51 26.37 -26.69 6.78
CA LEU A 51 27.34 -27.56 7.45
C LEU A 51 27.73 -28.77 6.57
N LEU A 52 26.77 -29.35 5.86
CA LEU A 52 27.05 -30.43 4.92
C LEU A 52 27.91 -29.96 3.73
N LEU A 53 27.67 -28.76 3.22
CA LEU A 53 28.49 -28.17 2.15
C LEU A 53 29.90 -27.84 2.64
N ILE A 54 30.06 -27.31 3.85
CA ILE A 54 31.38 -27.07 4.47
C ILE A 54 32.18 -28.39 4.59
N ASP A 55 31.53 -29.47 5.02
CA ASP A 55 32.13 -30.77 5.14
C ASP A 55 32.48 -31.40 3.80
N SER A 56 31.55 -31.41 2.83
CA SER A 56 31.70 -32.01 1.53
C SER A 56 32.81 -31.37 0.66
N HIS A 57 33.06 -30.08 0.86
CA HIS A 57 34.10 -29.34 0.16
C HIS A 57 35.40 -29.18 0.98
N ASP A 58 35.51 -29.82 2.15
CA ASP A 58 36.65 -29.71 3.09
C ASP A 58 37.02 -28.25 3.45
N LEU A 59 36.01 -27.44 3.73
CA LEU A 59 36.17 -26.02 4.03
C LEU A 59 36.42 -25.71 5.52
N HIS A 60 36.77 -26.71 6.31
CA HIS A 60 37.10 -26.55 7.72
C HIS A 60 38.32 -25.61 7.88
N GLY A 61 38.16 -24.55 8.69
CA GLY A 61 39.18 -23.52 8.88
C GLY A 61 39.20 -22.43 7.79
N LYS A 62 38.38 -22.57 6.71
CA LYS A 62 38.20 -21.56 5.65
C LYS A 62 36.87 -20.81 5.78
N VAL A 63 35.85 -21.45 6.36
CA VAL A 63 34.52 -20.87 6.58
C VAL A 63 34.27 -20.71 8.08
N ALA A 64 33.97 -19.49 8.50
CA ALA A 64 33.54 -19.16 9.85
C ALA A 64 32.02 -18.92 9.86
N LEU A 65 31.29 -19.64 10.71
CA LEU A 65 29.84 -19.54 10.92
C LEU A 65 29.55 -19.34 12.41
N PRO A 66 29.73 -18.12 12.97
CA PRO A 66 29.56 -17.86 14.40
C PRO A 66 28.13 -18.11 14.85
N LYS A 67 28.00 -18.65 16.07
CA LYS A 67 26.69 -18.92 16.69
C LYS A 67 26.00 -17.64 17.18
N HIS A 68 26.77 -16.67 17.60
CA HIS A 68 26.28 -15.45 18.21
C HIS A 68 26.99 -14.24 17.64
N HIS A 69 26.29 -13.16 17.53
CA HIS A 69 26.82 -11.81 17.37
C HIS A 69 25.80 -10.83 17.97
N ARG A 70 26.30 -9.72 18.48
CA ARG A 70 25.46 -8.62 18.95
C ARG A 70 25.37 -7.54 17.88
N PRO A 71 24.28 -6.75 17.85
CA PRO A 71 24.14 -5.66 16.89
C PRO A 71 25.29 -4.62 16.92
N ASP A 72 25.87 -4.39 18.09
CA ASP A 72 26.99 -3.48 18.27
C ASP A 72 28.34 -4.04 17.75
N GLU A 73 28.44 -5.34 17.55
CA GLU A 73 29.61 -6.00 16.95
C GLU A 73 29.62 -5.96 15.42
N VAL A 74 28.46 -5.82 14.77
CA VAL A 74 28.34 -5.82 13.31
C VAL A 74 29.22 -4.75 12.62
N PRO A 75 29.26 -3.50 13.08
CA PRO A 75 30.19 -2.50 12.53
C PRO A 75 31.68 -2.86 12.67
N GLU A 76 32.03 -3.62 13.69
CA GLU A 76 33.42 -4.09 13.90
C GLU A 76 33.77 -5.21 12.93
N ILE A 77 32.82 -6.12 12.69
CA ILE A 77 32.97 -7.17 11.67
C ILE A 77 33.22 -6.54 10.28
N TYR A 78 32.46 -5.52 9.90
CA TYR A 78 32.71 -4.81 8.65
C TYR A 78 34.08 -4.14 8.62
N ARG A 79 34.49 -3.45 9.69
CA ARG A 79 35.83 -2.83 9.80
C ARG A 79 36.97 -3.84 9.70
N MET A 80 36.82 -4.99 10.35
CA MET A 80 37.76 -6.11 10.26
C MET A 80 37.90 -6.58 8.79
N ALA A 81 36.80 -6.78 8.09
CA ALA A 81 36.78 -7.18 6.71
C ALA A 81 37.43 -6.13 5.79
N VAL A 82 37.18 -4.82 6.04
CA VAL A 82 37.87 -3.71 5.33
C VAL A 82 39.38 -3.76 5.54
N THR A 83 39.82 -3.94 6.78
CA THR A 83 41.25 -3.95 7.14
C THR A 83 41.99 -5.13 6.46
N SER A 84 41.32 -6.26 6.30
CA SER A 84 41.87 -7.42 5.57
C SER A 84 41.75 -7.33 4.05
N GLY A 85 41.14 -6.27 3.50
CA GLY A 85 40.92 -6.13 2.06
C GLY A 85 39.77 -7.01 1.55
N GLY A 86 38.83 -7.35 2.41
CA GLY A 86 37.69 -8.23 2.08
C GLY A 86 36.63 -7.56 1.20
N VAL A 87 35.67 -8.35 0.78
CA VAL A 87 34.54 -7.95 -0.06
C VAL A 87 33.25 -8.42 0.61
N PHE A 88 32.21 -7.60 0.62
CA PHE A 88 30.90 -8.00 1.10
C PHE A 88 30.08 -8.61 -0.05
N ILE A 89 29.47 -9.77 0.20
CA ILE A 89 28.60 -10.43 -0.78
C ILE A 89 27.20 -10.61 -0.25
N ASN A 90 26.20 -10.32 -1.10
CA ASN A 90 24.80 -10.65 -0.90
C ASN A 90 24.29 -11.45 -2.10
N PRO A 91 24.26 -12.79 -2.00
CA PRO A 91 23.86 -13.68 -3.09
C PRO A 91 22.36 -13.98 -3.06
N ALA A 92 21.53 -13.16 -2.43
CA ALA A 92 20.10 -13.41 -2.27
C ALA A 92 19.40 -13.61 -3.63
N LEU A 93 18.44 -14.54 -3.69
CA LEU A 93 17.60 -14.74 -4.88
C LEU A 93 16.87 -13.45 -5.28
N THR A 94 16.47 -12.68 -4.30
CA THR A 94 15.92 -11.32 -4.44
C THR A 94 16.19 -10.55 -3.15
N GLU A 95 16.74 -9.35 -3.26
CA GLU A 95 16.95 -8.45 -2.14
C GLU A 95 16.11 -7.17 -2.35
N PRO A 96 14.99 -6.99 -1.63
CA PRO A 96 14.07 -5.87 -1.88
C PRO A 96 14.70 -4.49 -1.72
N PHE A 97 15.60 -4.28 -0.75
CA PHE A 97 16.22 -2.99 -0.50
C PHE A 97 17.74 -3.07 -0.35
N GLY A 98 18.26 -3.86 0.61
CA GLY A 98 19.69 -4.07 0.82
C GLY A 98 20.31 -3.19 1.90
N LEU A 99 19.73 -3.11 3.11
CA LEU A 99 20.32 -2.37 4.23
C LEU A 99 21.75 -2.84 4.55
N THR A 100 22.00 -4.15 4.54
CA THR A 100 23.32 -4.72 4.80
C THR A 100 24.35 -4.32 3.75
N LEU A 101 23.93 -4.12 2.49
CA LEU A 101 24.83 -3.58 1.46
C LEU A 101 25.21 -2.13 1.76
N LEU A 102 24.26 -1.32 2.23
CA LEU A 102 24.52 0.07 2.59
C LEU A 102 25.43 0.18 3.81
N GLU A 103 25.26 -0.69 4.80
CA GLU A 103 26.10 -0.78 6.00
C GLU A 103 27.55 -1.18 5.65
N ALA A 104 27.69 -2.21 4.81
CA ALA A 104 28.99 -2.66 4.29
C ALA A 104 29.68 -1.58 3.46
N ALA A 105 28.96 -0.94 2.53
CA ALA A 105 29.46 0.16 1.70
C ALA A 105 29.84 1.40 2.52
N ALA A 106 29.03 1.75 3.55
CA ALA A 106 29.34 2.85 4.46
C ALA A 106 30.60 2.59 5.30
N SER A 107 30.90 1.32 5.57
CA SER A 107 32.11 0.87 6.24
C SER A 107 33.32 0.82 5.31
N GLY A 108 33.15 0.90 4.01
CA GLY A 108 34.18 0.90 2.99
C GLY A 108 34.44 -0.45 2.33
N LEU A 109 33.53 -1.43 2.44
CA LEU A 109 33.62 -2.67 1.71
C LEU A 109 33.11 -2.52 0.27
N PRO A 110 33.86 -2.99 -0.75
CA PRO A 110 33.30 -3.26 -2.06
C PRO A 110 32.22 -4.35 -1.99
N LEU A 111 31.26 -4.29 -2.91
CA LEU A 111 30.12 -5.17 -2.92
C LEU A 111 30.14 -6.15 -4.09
N VAL A 112 29.73 -7.39 -3.85
CA VAL A 112 29.18 -8.29 -4.86
C VAL A 112 27.75 -8.58 -4.46
N ALA A 113 26.79 -8.39 -5.36
CA ALA A 113 25.39 -8.52 -4.97
C ALA A 113 24.52 -9.05 -6.11
N THR A 114 23.37 -9.62 -5.75
CA THR A 114 22.36 -10.07 -6.72
C THR A 114 21.92 -8.95 -7.65
N GLU A 115 21.69 -9.27 -8.90
CA GLU A 115 21.08 -8.37 -9.88
C GLU A 115 19.55 -8.21 -9.73
N ASN A 116 18.94 -8.83 -8.70
CA ASN A 116 17.50 -8.86 -8.48
C ASN A 116 17.09 -7.96 -7.30
N GLY A 117 16.53 -6.79 -7.60
CA GLY A 117 15.96 -5.87 -6.61
C GLY A 117 16.82 -4.65 -6.27
N GLY A 118 16.80 -4.23 -5.00
CA GLY A 118 17.47 -3.01 -4.51
C GLY A 118 18.96 -2.88 -4.77
N PRO A 119 19.75 -3.97 -4.80
CA PRO A 119 21.18 -3.87 -5.09
C PRO A 119 21.53 -3.22 -6.43
N VAL A 120 20.67 -3.37 -7.44
CA VAL A 120 20.85 -2.73 -8.75
C VAL A 120 20.96 -1.22 -8.63
N ASP A 121 20.04 -0.61 -7.88
CA ASP A 121 20.05 0.84 -7.63
C ASP A 121 21.23 1.26 -6.74
N ILE A 122 21.59 0.45 -5.75
CA ILE A 122 22.69 0.75 -4.83
C ILE A 122 24.01 0.78 -5.62
N ILE A 123 24.29 -0.22 -6.43
CA ILE A 123 25.52 -0.30 -7.21
C ILE A 123 25.54 0.76 -8.31
N ALA A 124 24.42 1.03 -8.98
CA ALA A 124 24.33 2.09 -9.97
C ALA A 124 24.60 3.48 -9.37
N ASN A 125 24.04 3.77 -8.17
CA ASN A 125 24.20 5.07 -7.51
C ASN A 125 25.58 5.23 -6.85
N CYS A 126 26.13 4.17 -6.26
CA CYS A 126 27.37 4.21 -5.51
C CYS A 126 28.60 3.83 -6.33
N GLN A 127 28.45 3.10 -7.43
CA GLN A 127 29.57 2.58 -8.26
C GLN A 127 30.64 1.86 -7.43
N ASN A 128 30.18 0.97 -6.53
CA ASN A 128 31.01 0.39 -5.48
C ASN A 128 31.04 -1.14 -5.49
N GLY A 129 30.70 -1.79 -6.61
CA GLY A 129 30.68 -3.23 -6.68
C GLY A 129 30.21 -3.81 -8.00
N LEU A 130 29.92 -5.09 -7.98
CA LEU A 130 29.51 -5.88 -9.12
C LEU A 130 28.15 -6.56 -8.86
N LEU A 131 27.34 -6.68 -9.90
CA LEU A 131 26.10 -7.45 -9.87
C LEU A 131 26.35 -8.84 -10.47
N VAL A 132 25.70 -9.84 -9.91
CA VAL A 132 25.79 -11.24 -10.35
C VAL A 132 24.41 -11.90 -10.37
N ASP A 133 24.23 -12.86 -11.26
CA ASP A 133 23.11 -13.81 -11.13
C ASP A 133 23.37 -14.68 -9.88
N PRO A 134 22.45 -14.69 -8.90
CA PRO A 134 22.62 -15.46 -7.66
C PRO A 134 22.66 -16.99 -7.87
N LEU A 135 22.29 -17.49 -9.03
CA LEU A 135 22.33 -18.92 -9.39
C LEU A 135 23.57 -19.29 -10.19
N ASP A 136 24.34 -18.32 -10.68
CA ASP A 136 25.58 -18.55 -11.42
C ASP A 136 26.80 -18.57 -10.46
N LYS A 137 27.12 -19.76 -9.95
CA LYS A 137 28.24 -19.98 -9.02
C LYS A 137 29.60 -19.55 -9.59
N PRO A 138 29.95 -19.89 -10.85
CA PRO A 138 31.16 -19.38 -11.50
C PRO A 138 31.23 -17.85 -11.53
N ALA A 139 30.13 -17.16 -11.90
CA ALA A 139 30.10 -15.69 -11.94
C ALA A 139 30.26 -15.07 -10.55
N ILE A 140 29.71 -15.70 -9.51
CA ILE A 140 29.92 -15.28 -8.11
C ILE A 140 31.41 -15.35 -7.74
N ALA A 141 32.07 -16.47 -8.02
CA ALA A 141 33.50 -16.66 -7.72
C ALA A 141 34.38 -15.69 -8.52
N GLU A 142 34.10 -15.47 -9.80
CA GLU A 142 34.82 -14.51 -10.65
C GLU A 142 34.70 -13.07 -10.16
N ALA A 143 33.48 -12.62 -9.81
CA ALA A 143 33.23 -11.28 -9.31
C ALA A 143 33.97 -11.03 -8.00
N LEU A 144 33.99 -11.99 -7.08
CA LEU A 144 34.74 -11.92 -5.83
C LEU A 144 36.25 -11.84 -6.10
N LEU A 145 36.79 -12.73 -6.93
CA LEU A 145 38.21 -12.76 -7.30
C LEU A 145 38.68 -11.47 -7.96
N LYS A 146 37.85 -10.86 -8.82
CA LYS A 146 38.15 -9.61 -9.49
C LYS A 146 38.41 -8.50 -8.49
N LEU A 147 37.56 -8.36 -7.48
CA LEU A 147 37.72 -7.32 -6.43
C LEU A 147 38.82 -7.67 -5.44
N LEU A 148 39.02 -8.95 -5.09
CA LEU A 148 40.06 -9.39 -4.14
C LEU A 148 41.47 -9.26 -4.72
N LYS A 149 41.68 -9.49 -6.01
CA LYS A 149 43.00 -9.47 -6.69
C LYS A 149 43.38 -8.10 -7.21
N ASP A 150 42.41 -7.24 -7.60
CA ASP A 150 42.67 -5.88 -8.12
C ASP A 150 42.56 -4.86 -6.99
N ARG A 151 43.69 -4.48 -6.42
CA ARG A 151 43.75 -3.54 -5.31
C ARG A 151 43.29 -2.14 -5.70
N ASP A 152 43.51 -1.72 -6.92
CA ASP A 152 43.09 -0.40 -7.41
C ASP A 152 41.57 -0.33 -7.57
N ALA A 153 40.98 -1.34 -8.21
CA ALA A 153 39.52 -1.50 -8.30
C ALA A 153 38.87 -1.59 -6.91
N TRP A 154 39.48 -2.35 -5.99
CA TRP A 154 39.02 -2.44 -4.59
C TRP A 154 39.01 -1.06 -3.92
N ASN A 155 40.12 -0.31 -3.99
CA ASN A 155 40.26 1.01 -3.40
C ASN A 155 39.26 2.03 -3.99
N GLU A 156 39.06 1.96 -5.30
CA GLU A 156 38.08 2.81 -5.99
C GLU A 156 36.66 2.51 -5.52
N ALA A 157 36.26 1.25 -5.53
CA ALA A 157 34.94 0.81 -5.07
C ALA A 157 34.70 1.16 -3.60
N SER A 158 35.70 0.99 -2.74
CA SER A 158 35.64 1.38 -1.33
C SER A 158 35.35 2.88 -1.14
N ARG A 159 36.12 3.76 -1.80
CA ARG A 159 35.91 5.21 -1.74
C ARG A 159 34.54 5.61 -2.30
N ASN A 160 34.13 5.00 -3.41
CA ASN A 160 32.86 5.23 -4.06
C ASN A 160 31.71 4.83 -3.16
N GLY A 161 31.79 3.68 -2.48
CA GLY A 161 30.79 3.19 -1.53
C GLY A 161 30.52 4.18 -0.40
N ILE A 162 31.58 4.61 0.30
CA ILE A 162 31.48 5.60 1.39
C ILE A 162 30.84 6.90 0.90
N ARG A 163 31.29 7.41 -0.26
CA ARG A 163 30.77 8.65 -0.85
C ARG A 163 29.32 8.51 -1.28
N GLY A 164 29.00 7.42 -2.01
CA GLY A 164 27.68 7.17 -2.58
C GLY A 164 26.60 6.98 -1.50
N VAL A 165 26.90 6.21 -0.44
CA VAL A 165 25.97 6.05 0.68
C VAL A 165 25.67 7.39 1.36
N ARG A 166 26.70 8.21 1.60
CA ARG A 166 26.50 9.55 2.20
C ARG A 166 25.67 10.46 1.31
N GLN A 167 25.84 10.36 -0.01
CA GLN A 167 25.18 11.23 -0.99
C GLN A 167 23.73 10.82 -1.25
N HIS A 168 23.43 9.51 -1.28
CA HIS A 168 22.15 9.00 -1.77
C HIS A 168 21.26 8.35 -0.69
N TYR A 169 21.85 7.74 0.36
CA TYR A 169 21.14 6.84 1.27
C TYR A 169 21.09 7.29 2.74
N THR A 170 21.63 8.48 3.07
CA THR A 170 21.43 9.05 4.41
C THR A 170 20.03 9.65 4.56
N TRP A 171 19.51 9.70 5.78
CA TRP A 171 18.26 10.40 6.10
C TRP A 171 18.25 11.85 5.61
N LYS A 172 19.39 12.54 5.69
CA LYS A 172 19.55 13.90 5.17
C LYS A 172 19.40 13.98 3.66
N ALA A 173 19.97 13.02 2.92
CA ALA A 173 19.84 12.91 1.47
C ALA A 173 18.38 12.58 1.07
N HIS A 174 17.77 11.63 1.76
CA HIS A 174 16.38 11.25 1.55
C HIS A 174 15.41 12.43 1.77
N ALA A 175 15.55 13.13 2.90
CA ALA A 175 14.72 14.31 3.20
C ALA A 175 14.88 15.40 2.14
N ARG A 176 16.10 15.65 1.66
CA ARG A 176 16.37 16.63 0.60
C ARG A 176 15.68 16.22 -0.70
N GLN A 177 15.84 14.98 -1.15
CA GLN A 177 15.19 14.48 -2.36
C GLN A 177 13.65 14.56 -2.26
N TYR A 178 13.10 14.23 -1.10
CA TYR A 178 11.66 14.34 -0.85
C TYR A 178 11.19 15.79 -0.94
N LEU A 179 11.86 16.72 -0.27
CA LEU A 179 11.55 18.16 -0.30
C LEU A 179 11.67 18.74 -1.72
N ASP A 180 12.64 18.29 -2.51
CA ASP A 180 12.84 18.75 -3.90
C ASP A 180 11.71 18.25 -4.85
N LYS A 181 11.10 17.10 -4.54
CA LYS A 181 9.97 16.55 -5.30
C LYS A 181 8.64 17.21 -4.96
N LEU A 182 8.41 17.62 -3.71
CA LEU A 182 7.15 18.22 -3.26
C LEU A 182 6.69 19.43 -4.07
N PRO A 183 7.54 20.43 -4.41
CA PRO A 183 7.11 21.57 -5.21
C PRO A 183 6.69 21.20 -6.63
N LYS A 184 7.28 20.15 -7.22
CA LYS A 184 6.92 19.65 -8.55
C LYS A 184 5.53 19.03 -8.52
N LEU A 185 5.27 18.14 -7.56
CA LEU A 185 3.95 17.53 -7.35
C LEU A 185 2.88 18.59 -7.07
N ARG A 186 3.19 19.62 -6.27
CA ARG A 186 2.28 20.72 -5.97
C ARG A 186 1.96 21.57 -7.22
N ARG A 187 2.95 21.79 -8.12
CA ARG A 187 2.73 22.49 -9.39
C ARG A 187 1.91 21.69 -10.39
N GLU A 188 2.12 20.38 -10.46
CA GLU A 188 1.32 19.47 -11.26
C GLU A 188 -0.12 19.40 -10.75
N HIS A 189 -0.31 19.32 -9.44
CA HIS A 189 -1.64 19.38 -8.81
C HIS A 189 -2.34 20.72 -9.08
N HIS A 190 -1.63 21.84 -9.03
CA HIS A 190 -2.18 23.16 -9.36
C HIS A 190 -2.53 23.32 -10.86
N ARG A 191 -1.84 22.63 -11.77
CA ARG A 191 -2.19 22.61 -13.21
C ARG A 191 -3.42 21.77 -13.52
N LEU A 192 -3.69 20.74 -12.71
CA LEU A 192 -4.91 19.92 -12.80
C LEU A 192 -6.15 20.63 -12.20
N ASP A 193 -5.97 21.66 -11.41
CA ASP A 193 -7.01 22.29 -10.57
C ASP A 193 -7.69 23.53 -11.18
N THR A 194 -7.66 23.70 -12.51
CA THR A 194 -8.35 24.86 -13.13
C THR A 194 -9.83 24.63 -13.44
N SER A 195 -10.43 23.46 -13.14
CA SER A 195 -11.83 23.15 -13.46
C SER A 195 -12.75 22.86 -12.28
N GLY A 196 -12.31 23.07 -11.04
CA GLY A 196 -13.14 22.76 -9.86
C GLY A 196 -12.60 23.31 -8.56
N LYS A 197 -12.35 24.62 -8.45
CA LYS A 197 -12.11 25.22 -7.13
C LYS A 197 -13.32 24.98 -6.25
N PRO A 198 -13.13 24.33 -5.04
CA PRO A 198 -14.21 24.27 -4.09
C PRO A 198 -14.72 25.68 -3.77
N PRO A 199 -16.03 25.82 -3.50
CA PRO A 199 -16.57 27.12 -3.12
C PRO A 199 -15.77 27.71 -1.96
N PRO A 200 -15.36 28.98 -2.02
CA PRO A 200 -14.56 29.62 -0.97
C PRO A 200 -15.17 29.50 0.43
N GLU A 201 -16.47 29.33 0.50
CA GLU A 201 -17.27 29.26 1.73
C GLU A 201 -16.97 28.01 2.60
N ILE A 202 -16.42 26.95 2.04
CA ILE A 202 -16.10 25.70 2.78
C ILE A 202 -14.71 25.77 3.43
N ARG A 203 -13.78 26.53 2.88
CA ARG A 203 -12.36 26.58 3.30
C ARG A 203 -12.09 27.01 4.74
N TYR A 204 -13.03 27.63 5.41
CA TYR A 204 -12.86 28.17 6.76
C TYR A 204 -13.60 27.38 7.83
N ARG A 205 -14.14 26.20 7.48
CA ARG A 205 -14.87 25.36 8.41
C ARG A 205 -14.01 24.14 8.74
N ASP A 206 -13.73 23.97 10.02
CA ASP A 206 -12.83 22.91 10.52
C ASP A 206 -13.59 21.69 11.06
N ARG A 207 -14.90 21.62 10.84
CA ARG A 207 -15.78 20.53 11.28
C ARG A 207 -16.76 20.17 10.19
N ALA A 208 -17.11 18.88 10.13
CA ALA A 208 -18.10 18.39 9.19
C ALA A 208 -19.11 17.46 9.86
N LEU A 209 -20.31 17.41 9.32
CA LEU A 209 -21.32 16.40 9.57
C LEU A 209 -21.71 15.77 8.25
N PHE A 210 -21.50 14.47 8.11
CA PHE A 210 -22.03 13.69 7.01
C PHE A 210 -23.06 12.68 7.49
N THR A 211 -24.14 12.54 6.76
CA THR A 211 -25.24 11.65 7.14
C THR A 211 -25.84 10.98 5.93
N ASP A 212 -26.33 9.74 6.10
CA ASP A 212 -27.18 9.12 5.07
C ASP A 212 -28.58 9.74 5.09
N LEU A 213 -29.35 9.49 4.05
CA LEU A 213 -30.74 9.92 3.89
C LEU A 213 -31.74 8.87 4.38
N ASP A 214 -31.64 7.68 3.81
CA ASP A 214 -32.63 6.62 3.98
C ASP A 214 -32.51 6.00 5.37
N GLN A 215 -33.66 5.83 6.06
CA GLN A 215 -33.71 5.28 7.41
C GLN A 215 -32.87 6.03 8.47
N ASN A 216 -32.22 7.13 8.08
CA ASN A 216 -31.46 8.01 8.96
C ASN A 216 -32.15 9.39 9.06
N LEU A 217 -31.85 10.35 8.19
CA LEU A 217 -32.56 11.65 8.21
C LEU A 217 -34.06 11.50 7.94
N LEU A 218 -34.45 10.52 7.14
CA LEU A 218 -35.86 10.23 6.83
C LEU A 218 -36.48 9.21 7.79
N GLY A 219 -35.78 8.81 8.84
CA GLY A 219 -36.26 7.81 9.79
C GLY A 219 -37.39 8.28 10.69
N ASP A 220 -37.34 9.54 11.16
CA ASP A 220 -38.35 10.13 11.99
C ASP A 220 -38.77 11.53 11.49
N PRO A 221 -39.97 11.64 10.90
CA PRO A 221 -40.48 12.91 10.37
C PRO A 221 -40.77 13.97 11.44
N LYS A 222 -40.87 13.60 12.73
CA LYS A 222 -41.10 14.56 13.83
C LYS A 222 -39.80 15.27 14.26
N VAL A 223 -38.66 14.57 14.14
CA VAL A 223 -37.36 15.08 14.56
C VAL A 223 -36.67 15.86 13.42
N LEU A 224 -36.97 15.53 12.16
CA LEU A 224 -36.32 16.11 10.98
C LEU A 224 -36.40 17.67 10.95
N PRO A 225 -37.51 18.35 11.24
CA PRO A 225 -37.57 19.82 11.26
C PRO A 225 -36.58 20.43 12.27
N ARG A 226 -36.46 19.83 13.46
CA ARG A 226 -35.53 20.28 14.50
C ARG A 226 -34.06 20.11 14.05
N PHE A 227 -33.76 19.02 13.39
CA PHE A 227 -32.44 18.80 12.79
C PHE A 227 -32.14 19.83 11.69
N ALA A 228 -33.11 20.11 10.81
CA ALA A 228 -32.97 21.10 9.74
C ALA A 228 -32.71 22.52 10.30
N ASP A 229 -33.37 22.92 11.38
CA ASP A 229 -33.14 24.19 12.05
C ASP A 229 -31.78 24.26 12.72
N LEU A 230 -31.33 23.18 13.36
CA LEU A 230 -29.99 23.07 13.92
C LEU A 230 -28.93 23.28 12.84
N MET A 231 -29.07 22.62 11.68
CA MET A 231 -28.13 22.76 10.57
C MET A 231 -28.11 24.17 9.98
N ARG A 232 -29.29 24.82 9.83
CA ARG A 232 -29.36 26.22 9.39
C ARG A 232 -28.64 27.16 10.34
N THR A 233 -28.79 26.95 11.65
CA THR A 233 -28.12 27.74 12.69
C THR A 233 -26.61 27.62 12.66
N HIS A 234 -26.10 26.42 12.39
CA HIS A 234 -24.67 26.12 12.43
C HIS A 234 -23.97 26.08 11.04
N GLN A 235 -24.69 26.40 9.94
CA GLN A 235 -24.18 26.32 8.57
C GLN A 235 -22.89 27.10 8.31
N LYS A 236 -22.58 28.12 9.12
CA LYS A 236 -21.34 28.91 9.00
C LYS A 236 -20.12 28.24 9.66
N ARG A 237 -20.33 27.27 10.54
CA ARG A 237 -19.28 26.62 11.35
C ARG A 237 -19.02 25.16 10.99
N VAL A 238 -20.04 24.50 10.47
CA VAL A 238 -20.01 23.06 10.17
C VAL A 238 -20.31 22.85 8.71
N VAL A 239 -19.49 22.04 8.04
CA VAL A 239 -19.78 21.57 6.68
C VAL A 239 -20.88 20.52 6.78
N PHE A 240 -22.00 20.75 6.12
CA PHE A 240 -23.08 19.78 6.04
C PHE A 240 -22.96 18.95 4.78
N GLY A 241 -22.72 17.65 4.93
CA GLY A 241 -22.64 16.67 3.86
C GLY A 241 -23.77 15.64 3.94
N VAL A 242 -24.22 15.19 2.78
CA VAL A 242 -25.13 14.04 2.65
C VAL A 242 -24.42 12.99 1.82
N ALA A 243 -24.40 11.73 2.31
CA ALA A 243 -23.79 10.59 1.64
C ALA A 243 -24.82 9.47 1.47
N THR A 244 -25.29 9.23 0.24
CA THR A 244 -26.42 8.33 -0.01
C THR A 244 -26.17 7.36 -1.16
N GLY A 245 -26.81 6.17 -1.10
CA GLY A 245 -26.90 5.23 -2.20
C GLY A 245 -27.78 5.73 -3.37
N ARG A 246 -28.63 6.73 -3.12
CA ARG A 246 -29.51 7.30 -4.14
C ARG A 246 -28.73 7.99 -5.25
N ARG A 247 -29.35 8.01 -6.44
CA ARG A 247 -28.87 8.86 -7.54
C ARG A 247 -29.06 10.34 -7.18
N PHE A 248 -28.20 11.17 -7.77
CA PHE A 248 -28.18 12.61 -7.58
C PHE A 248 -29.57 13.26 -7.63
N ASP A 249 -30.30 13.06 -8.74
CA ASP A 249 -31.63 13.67 -8.93
C ASP A 249 -32.66 13.18 -7.90
N SER A 250 -32.62 11.90 -7.58
CA SER A 250 -33.48 11.28 -6.58
C SER A 250 -33.20 11.82 -5.17
N ALA A 251 -31.92 11.94 -4.82
CA ALA A 251 -31.51 12.51 -3.53
C ALA A 251 -32.01 13.95 -3.38
N LEU A 252 -31.83 14.79 -4.40
CA LEU A 252 -32.31 16.18 -4.39
C LEU A 252 -33.85 16.28 -4.29
N ALA A 253 -34.56 15.45 -5.04
CA ALA A 253 -36.04 15.45 -4.99
C ALA A 253 -36.55 15.10 -3.60
N VAL A 254 -35.96 14.09 -2.96
CA VAL A 254 -36.33 13.64 -1.62
C VAL A 254 -35.96 14.72 -0.57
N MET A 255 -34.77 15.31 -0.67
CA MET A 255 -34.35 16.38 0.25
C MET A 255 -35.29 17.59 0.17
N ARG A 256 -35.65 18.01 -1.03
CA ARG A 256 -36.60 19.12 -1.24
C ARG A 256 -37.99 18.79 -0.67
N LYS A 257 -38.49 17.59 -0.95
CA LYS A 257 -39.80 17.13 -0.48
C LYS A 257 -39.91 17.18 1.07
N HIS A 258 -38.83 16.86 1.76
CA HIS A 258 -38.79 16.77 3.22
C HIS A 258 -38.19 17.98 3.91
N GLY A 259 -37.88 19.07 3.18
CA GLY A 259 -37.37 20.32 3.75
C GLY A 259 -35.95 20.22 4.33
N ILE A 260 -35.17 19.23 3.91
CA ILE A 260 -33.77 19.09 4.30
C ILE A 260 -32.95 20.22 3.67
N PRO A 261 -32.11 20.93 4.46
CA PRO A 261 -31.27 21.99 3.92
C PRO A 261 -30.38 21.51 2.80
N ALA A 262 -30.10 22.39 1.84
CA ALA A 262 -29.12 22.08 0.78
C ALA A 262 -27.75 21.80 1.41
N PRO A 263 -27.13 20.63 1.13
CA PRO A 263 -25.84 20.30 1.68
C PRO A 263 -24.73 21.09 1.01
N ASP A 264 -23.64 21.34 1.73
CA ASP A 264 -22.40 21.85 1.15
C ASP A 264 -21.72 20.81 0.27
N VAL A 265 -21.91 19.52 0.58
CA VAL A 265 -21.38 18.37 -0.16
C VAL A 265 -22.46 17.31 -0.29
N LEU A 266 -22.72 16.86 -1.52
CA LEU A 266 -23.60 15.72 -1.79
C LEU A 266 -22.78 14.58 -2.42
N ILE A 267 -22.58 13.53 -1.66
CA ILE A 267 -22.02 12.25 -2.10
C ILE A 267 -23.20 11.36 -2.48
N SER A 268 -23.29 10.95 -3.74
CA SER A 268 -24.42 10.19 -4.27
C SER A 268 -23.97 8.90 -4.97
N SER A 269 -24.94 8.03 -5.27
CA SER A 269 -24.70 6.75 -5.96
C SER A 269 -23.61 5.91 -5.30
N LEU A 270 -23.69 5.72 -3.96
CA LEU A 270 -22.70 4.97 -3.15
C LEU A 270 -21.27 5.51 -3.22
N GLY A 271 -21.11 6.83 -3.27
CA GLY A 271 -19.79 7.45 -3.32
C GLY A 271 -19.19 7.60 -4.71
N THR A 272 -19.89 7.19 -5.77
CA THR A 272 -19.36 7.33 -7.14
C THR A 272 -19.45 8.74 -7.70
N ARG A 273 -20.23 9.64 -7.07
CA ARG A 273 -20.36 11.04 -7.49
C ARG A 273 -20.32 11.98 -6.30
N ILE A 274 -19.55 13.05 -6.42
CA ILE A 274 -19.44 14.12 -5.42
C ILE A 274 -19.85 15.42 -6.09
N HIS A 275 -20.70 16.19 -5.40
CA HIS A 275 -21.14 17.52 -5.83
C HIS A 275 -20.95 18.53 -4.70
N TYR A 276 -20.55 19.76 -5.03
CA TYR A 276 -20.22 20.81 -4.08
C TYR A 276 -21.08 22.04 -4.18
N GLY A 277 -21.33 22.65 -3.02
CA GLY A 277 -21.94 23.95 -2.86
C GLY A 277 -23.40 24.01 -3.31
N ARG A 278 -24.00 25.19 -3.23
CA ARG A 278 -25.40 25.42 -3.61
C ARG A 278 -25.68 25.14 -5.08
N SER A 279 -24.68 25.30 -5.95
CA SER A 279 -24.78 25.05 -7.38
C SER A 279 -24.59 23.56 -7.72
N LEU A 280 -24.24 22.72 -6.75
CA LEU A 280 -24.04 21.28 -6.87
C LEU A 280 -23.13 20.91 -8.08
N ILE A 281 -21.97 21.56 -8.13
CA ILE A 281 -20.98 21.31 -9.18
C ILE A 281 -20.34 19.94 -8.96
N GLU A 282 -20.35 19.10 -10.00
CA GLU A 282 -19.77 17.74 -9.94
C GLU A 282 -18.24 17.78 -9.91
N ASP A 283 -17.65 16.96 -9.04
CA ASP A 283 -16.20 16.74 -8.98
C ASP A 283 -15.73 15.77 -10.06
N ARG A 284 -15.17 16.34 -11.13
CA ARG A 284 -14.63 15.54 -12.25
C ARG A 284 -13.33 14.82 -11.90
N GLN A 285 -12.54 15.34 -10.95
CA GLN A 285 -11.29 14.70 -10.53
C GLN A 285 -11.59 13.41 -9.75
N TRP A 286 -12.62 13.44 -8.91
CA TRP A 286 -13.12 12.24 -8.26
C TRP A 286 -13.57 11.19 -9.27
N ALA A 287 -14.35 11.57 -10.29
CA ALA A 287 -14.78 10.65 -11.33
C ALA A 287 -13.60 10.01 -12.08
N ASN A 288 -12.55 10.77 -12.37
CA ASN A 288 -11.32 10.23 -12.98
C ASN A 288 -10.54 9.33 -12.02
N HIS A 289 -10.50 9.65 -10.72
CA HIS A 289 -9.83 8.85 -9.70
C HIS A 289 -10.43 7.44 -9.56
N ILE A 290 -11.75 7.34 -9.56
CA ILE A 290 -12.45 6.06 -9.40
C ILE A 290 -12.56 5.25 -10.70
N ASP A 291 -12.27 5.85 -11.87
CA ASP A 291 -12.30 5.20 -13.18
C ASP A 291 -11.08 4.28 -13.41
N HIS A 292 -10.06 4.38 -12.58
CA HIS A 292 -8.83 3.59 -12.69
C HIS A 292 -9.13 2.10 -12.53
N GLU A 293 -8.75 1.31 -13.53
CA GLU A 293 -8.98 -0.14 -13.62
C GLU A 293 -10.47 -0.58 -13.53
N TRP A 294 -11.41 0.36 -13.65
CA TRP A 294 -12.82 0.05 -13.66
C TRP A 294 -13.28 -0.50 -15.01
N ASN A 295 -13.67 -1.77 -15.04
CA ASN A 295 -14.22 -2.42 -16.23
C ASN A 295 -15.70 -2.77 -16.03
N ARG A 296 -16.55 -1.79 -16.32
CA ARG A 296 -18.00 -1.87 -16.13
C ARG A 296 -18.65 -3.06 -16.85
N ASP A 297 -18.29 -3.27 -18.12
CA ASP A 297 -18.96 -4.26 -18.96
C ASP A 297 -18.54 -5.68 -18.53
N ARG A 298 -17.30 -5.88 -18.14
CA ARG A 298 -16.82 -7.15 -17.61
C ARG A 298 -17.44 -7.47 -16.24
N CYS A 299 -17.56 -6.48 -15.34
CA CYS A 299 -18.28 -6.66 -14.08
C CYS A 299 -19.74 -7.07 -14.31
N ARG A 300 -20.41 -6.43 -15.28
CA ARG A 300 -21.79 -6.77 -15.65
C ARG A 300 -21.90 -8.19 -16.18
N GLU A 301 -20.99 -8.62 -17.02
CA GLU A 301 -20.96 -9.97 -17.60
C GLU A 301 -20.84 -11.03 -16.50
N VAL A 302 -19.85 -10.89 -15.60
CA VAL A 302 -19.60 -11.83 -14.50
C VAL A 302 -20.82 -11.94 -13.58
N ILE A 303 -21.36 -10.81 -13.12
CA ILE A 303 -22.47 -10.79 -12.14
C ILE A 303 -23.78 -11.25 -12.75
N SER A 304 -24.07 -10.89 -14.01
CA SER A 304 -25.35 -11.27 -14.64
C SER A 304 -25.48 -12.78 -14.93
N GLY A 305 -24.39 -13.53 -14.85
CA GLY A 305 -24.38 -15.00 -14.94
C GLY A 305 -24.79 -15.71 -13.65
N LEU A 306 -24.86 -15.00 -12.51
CA LEU A 306 -25.14 -15.61 -11.21
C LEU A 306 -26.66 -15.78 -10.98
N PRO A 307 -27.07 -16.88 -10.32
CA PRO A 307 -28.50 -17.12 -10.02
C PRO A 307 -29.02 -16.08 -9.01
N GLY A 308 -30.33 -15.86 -8.99
CA GLY A 308 -30.98 -14.96 -8.02
C GLY A 308 -30.72 -13.48 -8.20
N LEU A 309 -29.94 -13.09 -9.24
CA LEU A 309 -29.61 -11.70 -9.56
C LEU A 309 -30.35 -11.25 -10.82
N LYS A 310 -31.10 -10.15 -10.72
CA LYS A 310 -31.78 -9.54 -11.86
C LYS A 310 -31.34 -8.07 -12.01
N LEU A 311 -30.76 -7.74 -13.16
CA LEU A 311 -30.31 -6.38 -13.45
C LEU A 311 -31.46 -5.38 -13.28
N GLN A 312 -31.23 -4.31 -12.53
CA GLN A 312 -32.18 -3.22 -12.35
C GLN A 312 -32.35 -2.38 -13.64
N PRO A 313 -33.44 -1.63 -13.79
CA PRO A 313 -33.68 -0.79 -14.96
C PRO A 313 -32.50 0.15 -15.27
N ARG A 314 -32.35 0.54 -16.56
CA ARG A 314 -31.27 1.42 -17.03
C ARG A 314 -31.15 2.72 -16.23
N THR A 315 -32.26 3.20 -15.68
CA THR A 315 -32.31 4.40 -14.83
C THR A 315 -31.56 4.23 -13.51
N MET A 316 -31.34 3.01 -13.04
CA MET A 316 -30.60 2.72 -11.80
C MET A 316 -29.10 2.46 -12.07
N GLN A 317 -28.70 2.37 -13.31
CA GLN A 317 -27.31 2.16 -13.74
C GLN A 317 -26.61 3.48 -13.97
N SER A 318 -25.28 3.52 -13.77
CA SER A 318 -24.44 4.65 -14.16
C SER A 318 -23.11 4.18 -14.73
N ARG A 319 -22.22 5.11 -15.10
CA ARG A 319 -20.87 4.77 -15.56
C ARG A 319 -20.09 3.97 -14.51
N HIS A 320 -20.20 4.37 -13.24
CA HIS A 320 -19.44 3.81 -12.12
C HIS A 320 -20.30 3.05 -11.11
N LYS A 321 -21.54 2.70 -11.45
CA LYS A 321 -22.42 1.90 -10.60
C LYS A 321 -23.26 0.96 -11.43
N LEU A 322 -23.26 -0.32 -11.04
CA LEU A 322 -24.13 -1.37 -11.55
C LEU A 322 -25.00 -1.87 -10.41
N SER A 323 -26.30 -2.06 -10.66
CA SER A 323 -27.28 -2.42 -9.64
C SER A 323 -28.16 -3.59 -10.09
N TRP A 324 -28.34 -4.56 -9.19
CA TRP A 324 -29.23 -5.71 -9.39
C TRP A 324 -30.24 -5.83 -8.25
N TYR A 325 -31.38 -6.44 -8.52
CA TYR A 325 -32.20 -7.02 -7.48
C TYR A 325 -31.52 -8.30 -7.00
N TYR A 326 -31.50 -8.50 -5.67
CA TYR A 326 -30.85 -9.60 -5.01
C TYR A 326 -31.92 -10.46 -4.30
N ASP A 327 -32.03 -11.73 -4.68
CA ASP A 327 -32.92 -12.71 -4.03
C ASP A 327 -32.06 -13.59 -3.11
N PRO A 328 -32.05 -13.37 -1.80
CA PRO A 328 -31.17 -14.09 -0.87
C PRO A 328 -31.46 -15.60 -0.79
N SER A 329 -32.63 -16.04 -1.29
CA SER A 329 -32.99 -17.49 -1.33
C SER A 329 -32.33 -18.23 -2.50
N LYS A 330 -31.79 -17.51 -3.49
CA LYS A 330 -31.24 -18.09 -4.73
C LYS A 330 -29.86 -17.56 -5.09
N ALA A 331 -29.54 -16.34 -4.68
CA ALA A 331 -28.27 -15.71 -4.99
C ALA A 331 -27.17 -16.25 -4.08
N PRO A 332 -25.93 -16.32 -4.58
CA PRO A 332 -24.79 -16.62 -3.73
C PRO A 332 -24.61 -15.54 -2.66
N PRO A 333 -24.00 -15.88 -1.52
CA PRO A 333 -23.65 -14.90 -0.50
C PRO A 333 -22.67 -13.86 -1.05
N LEU A 334 -22.62 -12.69 -0.40
CA LEU A 334 -21.82 -11.55 -0.89
C LEU A 334 -20.34 -11.90 -1.07
N ASP A 335 -19.77 -12.68 -0.15
CA ASP A 335 -18.36 -13.08 -0.21
C ASP A 335 -18.04 -13.89 -1.47
N GLU A 336 -18.94 -14.79 -1.86
CA GLU A 336 -18.78 -15.57 -3.09
C GLU A 336 -18.90 -14.69 -4.34
N ILE A 337 -19.76 -13.67 -4.32
CA ILE A 337 -19.87 -12.69 -5.40
C ILE A 337 -18.58 -11.88 -5.53
N VAL A 338 -17.99 -11.47 -4.41
CA VAL A 338 -16.70 -10.76 -4.37
C VAL A 338 -15.58 -11.65 -4.90
N ASP A 339 -15.56 -12.93 -4.51
CA ASP A 339 -14.57 -13.91 -5.00
C ASP A 339 -14.67 -14.11 -6.52
N GLN A 340 -15.88 -14.14 -7.08
CA GLN A 340 -16.10 -14.22 -8.53
C GLN A 340 -15.52 -13.01 -9.27
N LEU A 341 -15.66 -11.81 -8.70
CA LEU A 341 -15.06 -10.60 -9.26
C LEU A 341 -13.53 -10.67 -9.20
N HIS A 342 -12.96 -11.13 -8.08
CA HIS A 342 -11.51 -11.28 -7.91
C HIS A 342 -10.92 -12.36 -8.84
N GLN A 343 -11.59 -13.50 -9.00
CA GLN A 343 -11.17 -14.56 -9.94
C GLN A 343 -11.17 -14.09 -11.39
N ALA A 344 -12.06 -13.13 -11.71
CA ALA A 344 -12.09 -12.48 -13.02
C ALA A 344 -11.11 -11.29 -13.15
N GLU A 345 -10.21 -11.10 -12.16
CA GLU A 345 -9.22 -10.01 -12.09
C GLU A 345 -9.86 -8.60 -12.17
N LEU A 346 -11.04 -8.44 -11.56
CA LEU A 346 -11.78 -7.19 -11.58
C LEU A 346 -11.61 -6.41 -10.27
N THR A 347 -11.20 -5.15 -10.38
CA THR A 347 -11.04 -4.21 -9.28
C THR A 347 -12.37 -3.51 -8.98
N ALA A 348 -13.28 -4.25 -8.30
CA ALA A 348 -14.62 -3.79 -7.98
C ALA A 348 -15.02 -4.14 -6.54
N ASN A 349 -15.84 -3.29 -5.91
CA ASN A 349 -16.51 -3.56 -4.64
C ASN A 349 -17.98 -3.92 -4.89
N ALA A 350 -18.47 -4.93 -4.18
CA ALA A 350 -19.87 -5.31 -4.16
C ALA A 350 -20.46 -5.05 -2.77
N THR A 351 -21.69 -4.57 -2.71
CA THR A 351 -22.42 -4.31 -1.46
C THR A 351 -23.86 -4.73 -1.61
N VAL A 352 -24.39 -5.44 -0.62
CA VAL A 352 -25.82 -5.73 -0.52
C VAL A 352 -26.46 -4.74 0.44
N ALA A 353 -27.56 -4.12 0.02
CA ALA A 353 -28.32 -3.20 0.83
C ALA A 353 -29.74 -3.72 1.06
N PHE A 354 -30.19 -3.67 2.31
CA PHE A 354 -31.52 -4.11 2.74
C PHE A 354 -31.85 -5.57 2.38
N GLY A 355 -30.83 -6.41 2.18
CA GLY A 355 -31.02 -7.80 1.76
C GLY A 355 -31.69 -7.98 0.38
N GLN A 356 -31.86 -6.93 -0.40
CA GLN A 356 -32.64 -6.92 -1.65
C GLN A 356 -31.93 -6.32 -2.86
N PHE A 357 -30.87 -5.57 -2.65
CA PHE A 357 -30.19 -4.84 -3.71
C PHE A 357 -28.69 -5.11 -3.67
N LEU A 358 -28.16 -5.61 -4.77
CA LEU A 358 -26.72 -5.71 -4.97
C LEU A 358 -26.24 -4.53 -5.81
N ASP A 359 -25.30 -3.78 -5.30
CA ASP A 359 -24.62 -2.72 -6.01
C ASP A 359 -23.14 -3.04 -6.19
N VAL A 360 -22.60 -2.84 -7.40
CA VAL A 360 -21.18 -3.01 -7.72
C VAL A 360 -20.63 -1.68 -8.22
N VAL A 361 -19.53 -1.26 -7.61
CA VAL A 361 -18.86 0.03 -7.87
C VAL A 361 -17.34 -0.18 -7.99
N PRO A 362 -16.58 0.78 -8.57
CA PRO A 362 -15.12 0.71 -8.57
C PRO A 362 -14.56 0.54 -7.16
N THR A 363 -13.49 -0.21 -6.98
CA THR A 363 -12.84 -0.43 -5.66
C THR A 363 -12.48 0.87 -4.94
N ARG A 364 -12.16 1.92 -5.69
CA ARG A 364 -11.85 3.25 -5.14
C ARG A 364 -13.10 4.08 -4.80
N ALA A 365 -14.31 3.54 -5.01
CA ALA A 365 -15.55 4.26 -4.77
C ALA A 365 -16.32 3.64 -3.60
N SER A 366 -16.55 4.44 -2.56
CA SER A 366 -17.47 4.15 -1.46
C SER A 366 -17.90 5.47 -0.82
N LYS A 367 -18.93 5.43 0.03
CA LYS A 367 -19.32 6.62 0.80
C LYS A 367 -18.17 7.12 1.68
N GLY A 368 -17.40 6.21 2.30
CA GLY A 368 -16.27 6.54 3.18
C GLY A 368 -15.05 7.06 2.40
N GLN A 369 -14.71 6.47 1.26
CA GLN A 369 -13.62 6.96 0.41
C GLN A 369 -13.92 8.36 -0.12
N ALA A 370 -15.16 8.58 -0.60
CA ALA A 370 -15.61 9.88 -1.06
C ALA A 370 -15.56 10.94 0.05
N LEU A 371 -15.98 10.58 1.28
CA LEU A 371 -15.90 11.43 2.44
C LEU A 371 -14.45 11.80 2.78
N ARG A 372 -13.54 10.83 2.83
CA ARG A 372 -12.12 11.07 3.10
C ARG A 372 -11.47 11.95 2.05
N TYR A 373 -11.81 11.73 0.77
CA TYR A 373 -11.37 12.59 -0.32
C TYR A 373 -11.84 14.03 -0.11
N VAL A 374 -13.11 14.24 0.26
CA VAL A 374 -13.67 15.55 0.57
C VAL A 374 -12.97 16.17 1.78
N ALA A 375 -12.81 15.43 2.87
CA ALA A 375 -12.14 15.89 4.07
C ALA A 375 -10.71 16.37 3.79
N LEU A 376 -9.95 15.57 3.04
CA LEU A 376 -8.60 15.94 2.60
C LEU A 376 -8.58 17.18 1.70
N ARG A 377 -9.53 17.29 0.77
CA ARG A 377 -9.61 18.40 -0.17
C ARG A 377 -9.91 19.74 0.49
N PHE A 378 -10.67 19.72 1.58
CA PHE A 378 -11.07 20.90 2.35
C PHE A 378 -10.26 21.13 3.63
N ASP A 379 -9.26 20.29 3.87
CA ASP A 379 -8.45 20.34 5.09
C ASP A 379 -9.29 20.23 6.39
N ILE A 380 -10.26 19.32 6.35
CA ILE A 380 -11.11 19.01 7.51
C ILE A 380 -10.56 17.75 8.19
N PRO A 381 -10.12 17.82 9.45
CA PRO A 381 -9.66 16.66 10.19
C PRO A 381 -10.77 15.60 10.34
N LEU A 382 -10.45 14.33 10.13
CA LEU A 382 -11.42 13.23 10.29
C LEU A 382 -11.92 13.15 11.74
N GLU A 383 -11.10 13.46 12.72
CA GLU A 383 -11.44 13.52 14.14
C GLU A 383 -12.46 14.63 14.48
N ARG A 384 -12.68 15.56 13.55
CA ARG A 384 -13.68 16.62 13.62
C ARG A 384 -14.84 16.43 12.64
N THR A 385 -14.90 15.24 12.05
CA THR A 385 -15.94 14.84 11.11
C THR A 385 -16.87 13.85 11.78
N LEU A 386 -18.11 14.28 12.04
CA LEU A 386 -19.19 13.44 12.55
C LEU A 386 -19.86 12.74 11.36
N VAL A 387 -20.07 11.44 11.47
CA VAL A 387 -20.78 10.64 10.47
C VAL A 387 -21.96 9.93 11.11
N ALA A 388 -23.08 9.84 10.40
CA ALA A 388 -24.27 9.15 10.87
C ALA A 388 -24.86 8.27 9.77
N GLY A 389 -25.20 7.03 10.10
CA GLY A 389 -25.78 6.07 9.16
C GLY A 389 -26.37 4.85 9.86
N GLY A 390 -26.91 3.91 9.11
CA GLY A 390 -27.60 2.74 9.65
C GLY A 390 -27.67 1.55 8.70
N SER A 391 -26.96 1.57 7.58
CA SER A 391 -26.86 0.45 6.62
C SER A 391 -25.41 -0.02 6.45
N GLY A 392 -25.21 -1.22 5.93
CA GLY A 392 -23.87 -1.74 5.63
C GLY A 392 -23.06 -0.85 4.68
N ALA A 393 -23.74 -0.12 3.79
CA ALA A 393 -23.10 0.88 2.92
C ALA A 393 -22.53 2.11 3.67
N ASP A 394 -22.89 2.30 4.95
CA ASP A 394 -22.42 3.41 5.80
C ASP A 394 -21.21 3.02 6.63
N GLU A 395 -20.95 1.73 6.80
CA GLU A 395 -19.89 1.21 7.65
C GLU A 395 -18.52 1.83 7.32
N ASP A 396 -18.20 1.95 6.04
CA ASP A 396 -16.93 2.51 5.59
C ASP A 396 -16.76 4.00 5.96
N MET A 397 -17.84 4.77 6.08
CA MET A 397 -17.78 6.14 6.62
C MET A 397 -17.42 6.16 8.10
N MET A 398 -17.80 5.14 8.84
CA MET A 398 -17.69 5.04 10.30
C MET A 398 -16.37 4.47 10.76
N ARG A 399 -15.60 3.85 9.85
CA ARG A 399 -14.28 3.28 10.14
C ARG A 399 -13.20 4.35 10.24
N GLY A 400 -12.17 4.08 11.04
CA GLY A 400 -11.03 4.97 11.23
C GLY A 400 -11.30 6.10 12.22
N ASN A 401 -10.77 7.30 11.95
CA ASN A 401 -10.74 8.42 12.90
C ASN A 401 -12.00 9.32 12.87
N THR A 402 -13.06 8.93 12.20
CA THR A 402 -14.31 9.70 12.19
C THR A 402 -15.10 9.49 13.49
N LEU A 403 -15.88 10.51 13.89
CA LEU A 403 -16.84 10.39 15.00
C LEU A 403 -18.12 9.75 14.45
N ALA A 404 -18.39 8.49 14.80
CA ALA A 404 -19.51 7.73 14.25
C ALA A 404 -20.74 7.70 15.14
N VAL A 405 -21.92 7.85 14.55
CA VAL A 405 -23.24 7.66 15.17
C VAL A 405 -24.01 6.64 14.37
N VAL A 406 -24.29 5.51 14.98
CA VAL A 406 -25.18 4.49 14.43
C VAL A 406 -26.60 4.75 14.91
N VAL A 407 -27.54 4.87 13.98
CA VAL A 407 -28.94 5.16 14.32
C VAL A 407 -29.67 3.94 14.91
N ALA A 408 -30.63 4.17 15.79
CA ALA A 408 -31.32 3.10 16.52
C ALA A 408 -32.14 2.17 15.61
N ASN A 409 -32.61 2.66 14.48
CA ASN A 409 -33.36 1.92 13.47
C ASN A 409 -32.46 1.33 12.37
N ARG A 410 -31.20 1.06 12.69
CA ARG A 410 -30.25 0.43 11.76
C ARG A 410 -30.72 -0.94 11.28
N HIS A 411 -30.18 -1.36 10.13
CA HIS A 411 -30.35 -2.72 9.64
C HIS A 411 -29.37 -3.66 10.37
N HIS A 412 -29.88 -4.42 11.34
CA HIS A 412 -29.05 -5.22 12.27
C HIS A 412 -28.21 -6.33 11.61
N GLU A 413 -28.58 -6.76 10.39
CA GLU A 413 -27.84 -7.79 9.67
C GLU A 413 -26.67 -7.20 8.84
N GLU A 414 -26.62 -5.87 8.69
CA GLU A 414 -25.61 -5.19 7.86
C GLU A 414 -24.63 -4.35 8.68
N LEU A 415 -25.02 -3.91 9.90
CA LEU A 415 -24.23 -2.96 10.71
C LEU A 415 -24.39 -3.21 12.22
#